data_6b2f0989393c500bad922382d63bfb91
#
_entry.id   6b2f0989393c500bad922382d63bfb91
#
_cell.length_a   1.000
_cell.length_b   1.000
_cell.length_c   1.000
_cell.angle_alpha   90.00
_cell.angle_beta   90.00
_cell.angle_gamma   90.00
#
_symmetry.space_group_name_H-M   'P 1'
#
loop_
_entity.id
_entity.type
_entity.pdbx_description
1 polymer ?
#
loop_
_entity_poly.entity_id
_entity_poly.type
_entity_poly.pdbx_seq_one_letter_code
_entity_poly.pdbx_strand_id
1 'polypeptide(L)'
;DLWGNLRWARSASIAEYLQSVEAQRALRMTIVSEVAQAYYELVALDTELEIVRQTLKAREEGMRLARIRFEGGLTSETSYRQSQVELARTATLVPDLERKISLKENDIAFLAGEYPNKIARSRLLQEFNFPNELPIGLPSDLLERRPDIRQAEQKLIAANAKVGVAYTNMFPRISLTGGAGAESVVLSDLLKSPYGIMEGALLTPIFGWGKNRAALKAKKAAYEAEVHSYEKTVLTAFKETHNAIVNFNKIKEVYDLRAKLERSSKSYVDLAQLQ
;
A
#
# COMPACT_ATOMS: atom_id res chain seq x y z
N ASP A 1 41.63 2.31 -8.68
CA ASP A 1 40.53 1.45 -9.17
C ASP A 1 40.68 1.17 -10.67
N LEU A 2 41.62 0.31 -11.01
CA LEU A 2 41.92 -0.01 -12.44
C LEU A 2 40.79 -0.83 -13.09
N TRP A 3 40.20 -1.76 -12.33
CA TRP A 3 39.21 -2.70 -12.87
C TRP A 3 37.76 -2.24 -12.62
N GLY A 4 37.57 -1.09 -11.99
CA GLY A 4 36.24 -0.52 -11.74
C GLY A 4 35.51 -1.08 -10.53
N ASN A 5 36.16 -1.79 -9.63
CA ASN A 5 35.52 -2.38 -8.44
C ASN A 5 34.80 -1.32 -7.59
N LEU A 6 35.48 -0.21 -7.27
CA LEU A 6 34.89 0.88 -6.50
C LEU A 6 33.81 1.62 -7.28
N ARG A 7 33.93 1.74 -8.59
CA ARG A 7 32.90 2.32 -9.46
C ARG A 7 31.63 1.47 -9.46
N TRP A 8 31.78 0.14 -9.60
CA TRP A 8 30.67 -0.79 -9.49
C TRP A 8 30.04 -0.80 -8.12
N ALA A 9 30.85 -0.80 -7.04
CA ALA A 9 30.35 -0.71 -5.68
C ALA A 9 29.56 0.58 -5.42
N ARG A 10 30.09 1.73 -5.91
CA ARG A 10 29.38 3.00 -5.83
C ARG A 10 28.05 2.96 -6.62
N SER A 11 28.05 2.40 -7.83
CA SER A 11 26.83 2.24 -8.62
C SER A 11 25.79 1.39 -7.89
N ALA A 12 26.20 0.28 -7.27
CA ALA A 12 25.32 -0.54 -6.44
C ALA A 12 24.72 0.26 -5.27
N SER A 13 25.53 0.99 -4.53
CA SER A 13 25.07 1.78 -3.40
C SER A 13 24.14 2.92 -3.80
N ILE A 14 24.39 3.59 -4.93
CA ILE A 14 23.49 4.62 -5.46
C ILE A 14 22.13 4.00 -5.83
N ALA A 15 22.14 2.86 -6.53
CA ALA A 15 20.91 2.18 -6.91
C ALA A 15 20.13 1.69 -5.68
N GLU A 16 20.79 1.18 -4.63
CA GLU A 16 20.16 0.82 -3.36
C GLU A 16 19.55 2.03 -2.64
N TYR A 17 20.23 3.17 -2.67
CA TYR A 17 19.67 4.43 -2.15
C TYR A 17 18.41 4.84 -2.92
N LEU A 18 18.48 4.87 -4.26
CA LEU A 18 17.32 5.21 -5.09
C LEU A 18 16.17 4.21 -4.92
N GLN A 19 16.49 2.92 -4.78
CA GLN A 19 15.50 1.89 -4.41
C GLN A 19 14.76 2.25 -3.12
N SER A 20 15.46 2.70 -2.08
CA SER A 20 14.84 3.08 -0.81
C SER A 20 13.96 4.33 -0.93
N VAL A 21 14.35 5.29 -1.77
CA VAL A 21 13.55 6.49 -2.08
C VAL A 21 12.24 6.11 -2.79
N GLU A 22 12.31 5.23 -3.78
CA GLU A 22 11.11 4.78 -4.50
C GLU A 22 10.22 3.87 -3.61
N ALA A 23 10.83 3.07 -2.72
CA ALA A 23 10.09 2.30 -1.69
C ALA A 23 9.29 3.22 -0.75
N GLN A 24 9.88 4.33 -0.30
CA GLN A 24 9.19 5.33 0.50
C GLN A 24 8.01 5.94 -0.26
N ARG A 25 8.18 6.25 -1.55
CA ARG A 25 7.11 6.79 -2.39
C ARG A 25 5.97 5.79 -2.58
N ALA A 26 6.31 4.52 -2.85
CA ALA A 26 5.34 3.45 -2.98
C ALA A 26 4.53 3.27 -1.68
N LEU A 27 5.21 3.20 -0.52
CA LEU A 27 4.56 3.09 0.79
C LEU A 27 3.63 4.29 1.06
N ARG A 28 4.09 5.51 0.75
CA ARG A 28 3.27 6.71 0.92
C ARG A 28 1.99 6.64 0.08
N MET A 29 2.07 6.19 -1.18
CA MET A 29 0.89 6.01 -2.03
C MET A 29 -0.07 4.98 -1.46
N THR A 30 0.44 3.85 -0.97
CA THR A 30 -0.35 2.80 -0.32
C THR A 30 -1.09 3.35 0.90
N ILE A 31 -0.39 4.00 1.82
CA ILE A 31 -1.01 4.57 3.04
C ILE A 31 -2.09 5.60 2.67
N VAL A 32 -1.82 6.51 1.74
CA VAL A 32 -2.81 7.50 1.31
C VAL A 32 -4.05 6.85 0.70
N SER A 33 -3.86 5.80 -0.11
CA SER A 33 -4.96 5.03 -0.70
C SER A 33 -5.77 4.28 0.37
N GLU A 34 -5.11 3.64 1.33
CA GLU A 34 -5.76 2.91 2.42
C GLU A 34 -6.54 3.85 3.34
N VAL A 35 -5.98 5.02 3.68
CA VAL A 35 -6.69 6.04 4.48
C VAL A 35 -7.91 6.54 3.74
N ALA A 36 -7.79 6.85 2.44
CA ALA A 36 -8.93 7.30 1.64
C ALA A 36 -10.03 6.23 1.56
N GLN A 37 -9.66 4.97 1.30
CA GLN A 37 -10.60 3.86 1.28
C GLN A 37 -11.29 3.68 2.64
N ALA A 38 -10.52 3.63 3.73
CA ALA A 38 -11.05 3.48 5.08
C ALA A 38 -12.00 4.63 5.47
N TYR A 39 -11.69 5.86 5.02
CA TYR A 39 -12.54 7.02 5.26
C TYR A 39 -13.88 6.94 4.51
N TYR A 40 -13.87 6.54 3.24
CA TYR A 40 -15.12 6.34 2.48
C TYR A 40 -15.97 5.21 3.05
N GLU A 41 -15.34 4.11 3.48
CA GLU A 41 -16.02 3.00 4.17
C GLU A 41 -16.64 3.47 5.49
N LEU A 42 -15.94 4.30 6.26
CA LEU A 42 -16.44 4.88 7.50
C LEU A 42 -17.69 5.74 7.27
N VAL A 43 -17.67 6.63 6.27
CA VAL A 43 -18.82 7.47 5.92
C VAL A 43 -20.01 6.63 5.42
N ALA A 44 -19.73 5.54 4.70
CA ALA A 44 -20.75 4.58 4.27
C ALA A 44 -21.40 3.87 5.45
N LEU A 45 -20.61 3.43 6.45
CA LEU A 45 -21.12 2.81 7.67
C LEU A 45 -21.97 3.78 8.51
N ASP A 46 -21.57 5.05 8.61
CA ASP A 46 -22.39 6.08 9.29
C ASP A 46 -23.75 6.25 8.59
N THR A 47 -23.76 6.26 7.25
CA THR A 47 -25.00 6.36 6.46
C THR A 47 -25.87 5.12 6.65
N GLU A 48 -25.27 3.92 6.66
CA GLU A 48 -25.99 2.68 6.93
C GLU A 48 -26.59 2.66 8.32
N LEU A 49 -25.86 3.12 9.35
CA LEU A 49 -26.35 3.21 10.72
C LEU A 49 -27.57 4.15 10.82
N GLU A 50 -27.55 5.29 10.13
CA GLU A 50 -28.67 6.21 10.11
C GLU A 50 -29.91 5.57 9.47
N ILE A 51 -29.76 4.87 8.34
CA ILE A 51 -30.85 4.14 7.67
C ILE A 51 -31.40 3.04 8.60
N VAL A 52 -30.55 2.29 9.26
CA VAL A 52 -30.97 1.23 10.21
C VAL A 52 -31.71 1.83 11.39
N ARG A 53 -31.28 2.95 11.95
CA ARG A 53 -32.00 3.65 13.04
C ARG A 53 -33.38 4.15 12.61
N GLN A 54 -33.51 4.68 11.39
CA GLN A 54 -34.81 5.06 10.82
C GLN A 54 -35.71 3.84 10.61
N THR A 55 -35.14 2.75 10.10
CA THR A 55 -35.85 1.48 9.92
C THR A 55 -36.31 0.91 11.26
N LEU A 56 -35.47 0.99 12.30
CA LEU A 56 -35.83 0.53 13.65
C LEU A 56 -37.06 1.27 14.19
N LYS A 57 -37.08 2.60 14.08
CA LYS A 57 -38.27 3.41 14.46
C LYS A 57 -39.53 2.97 13.70
N ALA A 58 -39.43 2.74 12.40
CA ALA A 58 -40.56 2.25 11.60
C ALA A 58 -41.03 0.85 12.05
N ARG A 59 -40.11 -0.05 12.41
CA ARG A 59 -40.44 -1.37 12.96
C ARG A 59 -41.07 -1.30 14.34
N GLU A 60 -40.63 -0.37 15.20
CA GLU A 60 -41.26 -0.12 16.52
C GLU A 60 -42.71 0.30 16.37
N GLU A 61 -43.00 1.25 15.45
CA GLU A 61 -44.39 1.67 15.18
C GLU A 61 -45.20 0.54 14.55
N GLY A 62 -44.64 -0.22 13.62
CA GLY A 62 -45.28 -1.39 13.03
C GLY A 62 -45.63 -2.46 14.06
N MET A 63 -44.74 -2.76 14.99
CA MET A 63 -44.97 -3.70 16.09
C MET A 63 -46.03 -3.17 17.05
N ARG A 64 -46.02 -1.87 17.38
CA ARG A 64 -47.07 -1.22 18.21
C ARG A 64 -48.45 -1.37 17.56
N LEU A 65 -48.58 -1.12 16.28
CA LEU A 65 -49.85 -1.27 15.56
C LEU A 65 -50.32 -2.74 15.49
N ALA A 66 -49.38 -3.67 15.22
CA ALA A 66 -49.67 -5.12 15.21
C ALA A 66 -50.18 -5.59 16.58
N ARG A 67 -49.59 -5.07 17.70
CA ARG A 67 -50.04 -5.35 19.05
C ARG A 67 -51.50 -4.88 19.29
N ILE A 68 -51.82 -3.62 18.95
CA ILE A 68 -53.15 -3.05 19.12
C ILE A 68 -54.19 -3.86 18.32
N ARG A 69 -53.86 -4.26 17.07
CA ARG A 69 -54.75 -5.09 16.23
C ARG A 69 -54.95 -6.48 16.82
N PHE A 70 -53.92 -7.08 17.38
CA PHE A 70 -54.02 -8.37 18.07
C PHE A 70 -54.89 -8.29 19.33
N GLU A 71 -54.64 -7.30 20.23
CA GLU A 71 -55.42 -7.07 21.44
C GLU A 71 -56.88 -6.75 21.14
N GLY A 72 -57.15 -6.09 20.00
CA GLY A 72 -58.50 -5.85 19.47
C GLY A 72 -59.14 -7.02 18.73
N GLY A 73 -58.47 -8.18 18.64
CA GLY A 73 -59.02 -9.37 17.98
C GLY A 73 -59.05 -9.29 16.45
N LEU A 74 -58.37 -8.30 15.82
CA LEU A 74 -58.40 -8.04 14.38
C LEU A 74 -57.33 -8.82 13.63
N THR A 75 -56.29 -9.36 14.31
CA THR A 75 -55.21 -10.17 13.69
C THR A 75 -54.80 -11.31 14.61
N SER A 76 -54.12 -12.32 14.03
CA SER A 76 -53.60 -13.44 14.79
C SER A 76 -52.37 -13.07 15.64
N GLU A 77 -52.16 -13.80 16.75
CA GLU A 77 -50.94 -13.66 17.54
C GLU A 77 -49.66 -13.89 16.72
N THR A 78 -49.71 -14.73 15.72
CA THR A 78 -48.59 -15.01 14.81
C THR A 78 -48.08 -13.73 14.13
N SER A 79 -48.98 -12.88 13.63
CA SER A 79 -48.62 -11.61 12.99
C SER A 79 -47.93 -10.64 13.96
N TYR A 80 -48.42 -10.59 15.21
CA TYR A 80 -47.77 -9.79 16.27
C TYR A 80 -46.39 -10.33 16.63
N ARG A 81 -46.26 -11.64 16.82
CA ARG A 81 -44.94 -12.29 17.10
C ARG A 81 -43.95 -12.10 15.97
N GLN A 82 -44.40 -12.17 14.72
CA GLN A 82 -43.53 -11.90 13.55
C GLN A 82 -43.02 -10.45 13.59
N SER A 83 -43.85 -9.47 13.93
CA SER A 83 -43.41 -8.07 14.07
C SER A 83 -42.35 -7.90 15.18
N GLN A 84 -42.50 -8.62 16.31
CA GLN A 84 -41.50 -8.64 17.38
C GLN A 84 -40.15 -9.21 16.90
N VAL A 85 -40.17 -10.31 16.12
CA VAL A 85 -38.95 -10.91 15.55
C VAL A 85 -38.23 -9.93 14.59
N GLU A 86 -38.99 -9.27 13.71
CA GLU A 86 -38.43 -8.31 12.79
C GLU A 86 -37.84 -7.08 13.48
N LEU A 87 -38.50 -6.59 14.54
CA LEU A 87 -37.95 -5.52 15.38
C LEU A 87 -36.66 -5.94 16.05
N ALA A 88 -36.66 -7.10 16.72
CA ALA A 88 -35.47 -7.62 17.40
C ALA A 88 -34.29 -7.83 16.40
N ARG A 89 -34.58 -8.40 15.23
CA ARG A 89 -33.59 -8.58 14.17
C ARG A 89 -32.97 -7.25 13.71
N THR A 90 -33.79 -6.22 13.50
CA THR A 90 -33.31 -4.89 13.10
C THR A 90 -32.50 -4.25 14.23
N ALA A 91 -32.92 -4.40 15.49
CA ALA A 91 -32.20 -3.87 16.64
C ALA A 91 -30.78 -4.43 16.80
N THR A 92 -30.53 -5.69 16.41
CA THR A 92 -29.17 -6.27 16.47
C THR A 92 -28.19 -5.64 15.50
N LEU A 93 -28.66 -4.99 14.43
CA LEU A 93 -27.78 -4.33 13.46
C LEU A 93 -27.13 -3.06 14.01
N VAL A 94 -27.79 -2.37 14.95
CA VAL A 94 -27.28 -1.10 15.51
C VAL A 94 -25.94 -1.29 16.22
N PRO A 95 -25.82 -2.17 17.24
CA PRO A 95 -24.56 -2.35 17.93
C PRO A 95 -23.47 -2.98 17.04
N ASP A 96 -23.83 -3.78 16.04
CA ASP A 96 -22.85 -4.32 15.08
C ASP A 96 -22.26 -3.22 14.17
N LEU A 97 -23.09 -2.27 13.71
CA LEU A 97 -22.62 -1.12 12.93
C LEU A 97 -21.78 -0.17 13.79
N GLU A 98 -22.22 0.13 15.03
CA GLU A 98 -21.43 0.95 15.96
C GLU A 98 -20.05 0.34 16.24
N ARG A 99 -19.99 -0.97 16.40
CA ARG A 99 -18.72 -1.70 16.53
C ARG A 99 -17.84 -1.55 15.27
N LYS A 100 -18.42 -1.76 14.07
CA LYS A 100 -17.70 -1.60 12.80
C LYS A 100 -17.16 -0.18 12.61
N ILE A 101 -17.96 0.82 12.96
CA ILE A 101 -17.56 2.23 12.92
C ILE A 101 -16.35 2.46 13.83
N SER A 102 -16.43 2.01 15.09
CA SER A 102 -15.33 2.18 16.04
C SER A 102 -14.04 1.48 15.60
N LEU A 103 -14.15 0.27 15.03
CA LEU A 103 -12.99 -0.43 14.48
C LEU A 103 -12.39 0.32 13.29
N LYS A 104 -13.22 0.87 12.40
CA LYS A 104 -12.76 1.62 11.25
C LYS A 104 -12.11 2.96 11.64
N GLU A 105 -12.60 3.63 12.69
CA GLU A 105 -11.94 4.79 13.28
C GLU A 105 -10.53 4.44 13.80
N ASN A 106 -10.40 3.30 14.48
CA ASN A 106 -9.11 2.82 14.97
C ASN A 106 -8.14 2.49 13.81
N ASP A 107 -8.63 1.88 12.72
CA ASP A 107 -7.83 1.61 11.52
C ASP A 107 -7.27 2.91 10.93
N ILE A 108 -8.10 3.95 10.80
CA ILE A 108 -7.67 5.26 10.27
C ILE A 108 -6.67 5.93 11.22
N ALA A 109 -6.92 5.92 12.53
CA ALA A 109 -5.99 6.47 13.53
C ALA A 109 -4.63 5.76 13.46
N PHE A 110 -4.62 4.42 13.35
CA PHE A 110 -3.40 3.64 13.19
C PHE A 110 -2.63 4.01 11.92
N LEU A 111 -3.31 4.14 10.77
CA LEU A 111 -2.69 4.55 9.51
C LEU A 111 -2.12 5.98 9.57
N ALA A 112 -2.74 6.85 10.37
CA ALA A 112 -2.25 8.20 10.64
C ALA A 112 -1.09 8.25 11.66
N GLY A 113 -0.78 7.14 12.32
CA GLY A 113 0.22 7.08 13.39
C GLY A 113 -0.26 7.68 14.71
N GLU A 114 -1.56 7.71 14.93
CA GLU A 114 -2.20 8.28 16.10
C GLU A 114 -2.78 7.20 17.02
N TYR A 115 -3.01 7.56 18.28
CA TYR A 115 -3.76 6.71 19.21
C TYR A 115 -5.23 6.64 18.77
N PRO A 116 -5.96 5.55 19.15
CA PRO A 116 -7.39 5.42 18.86
C PRO A 116 -8.17 6.68 19.26
N ASN A 117 -8.81 7.30 18.28
CA ASN A 117 -9.60 8.51 18.46
C ASN A 117 -10.81 8.52 17.51
N LYS A 118 -11.75 9.44 17.75
CA LYS A 118 -12.86 9.66 16.83
C LYS A 118 -12.41 10.47 15.62
N ILE A 119 -12.71 9.97 14.45
CA ILE A 119 -12.39 10.64 13.19
C ILE A 119 -13.52 11.63 12.84
N ALA A 120 -13.16 12.87 12.55
CA ALA A 120 -14.13 13.88 12.11
C ALA A 120 -14.69 13.56 10.72
N ARG A 121 -16.02 13.70 10.55
CA ARG A 121 -16.69 13.57 9.25
C ARG A 121 -16.84 14.96 8.65
N SER A 122 -16.24 15.18 7.51
CA SER A 122 -16.28 16.49 6.82
C SER A 122 -17.49 16.64 5.90
N ARG A 123 -18.00 15.52 5.37
CA ARG A 123 -19.11 15.50 4.39
C ARG A 123 -19.94 14.24 4.52
N LEU A 124 -21.22 14.32 4.16
CA LEU A 124 -22.10 13.17 3.97
C LEU A 124 -21.73 12.44 2.66
N LEU A 125 -22.01 11.14 2.59
CA LEU A 125 -21.71 10.31 1.41
C LEU A 125 -22.29 10.89 0.11
N GLN A 126 -23.48 11.50 0.20
CA GLN A 126 -24.20 12.09 -0.94
C GLN A 126 -23.54 13.37 -1.50
N GLU A 127 -22.65 14.01 -0.73
CA GLU A 127 -21.95 15.24 -1.13
C GLU A 127 -20.65 14.99 -1.90
N PHE A 128 -20.25 13.71 -2.03
CA PHE A 128 -19.06 13.35 -2.80
C PHE A 128 -19.38 13.29 -4.30
N ASN A 129 -18.68 14.10 -5.08
CA ASN A 129 -18.71 14.04 -6.52
C ASN A 129 -17.62 13.11 -7.03
N PHE A 130 -18.00 11.95 -7.51
CA PHE A 130 -17.07 11.01 -8.14
C PHE A 130 -16.90 11.33 -9.63
N PRO A 131 -15.69 11.18 -10.19
CA PRO A 131 -15.46 11.42 -11.61
C PRO A 131 -16.29 10.43 -12.45
N ASN A 132 -16.90 10.94 -13.52
CA ASN A 132 -17.68 10.09 -14.42
C ASN A 132 -16.80 9.16 -15.26
N GLU A 133 -15.56 9.55 -15.51
CA GLU A 133 -14.59 8.79 -16.29
C GLU A 133 -13.23 8.85 -15.60
N LEU A 134 -12.50 7.74 -15.63
CA LEU A 134 -11.11 7.73 -15.21
C LEU A 134 -10.22 8.20 -16.36
N PRO A 135 -9.27 9.13 -16.12
CA PRO A 135 -8.27 9.48 -17.12
C PRO A 135 -7.32 8.28 -17.31
N ILE A 136 -7.62 7.45 -18.29
CA ILE A 136 -6.81 6.29 -18.64
C ILE A 136 -5.61 6.80 -19.44
N GLY A 137 -4.41 6.80 -18.83
CA GLY A 137 -3.15 7.08 -19.51
C GLY A 137 -2.69 5.92 -20.41
N LEU A 138 -1.64 6.14 -21.19
CA LEU A 138 -1.01 5.08 -21.98
C LEU A 138 -0.39 4.03 -21.05
N PRO A 139 -0.42 2.73 -21.42
CA PRO A 139 0.20 1.67 -20.63
C PRO A 139 1.69 1.91 -20.33
N SER A 140 2.43 2.56 -21.24
CA SER A 140 3.83 2.95 -21.05
C SER A 140 4.05 3.93 -19.91
N ASP A 141 3.08 4.82 -19.62
CA ASP A 141 3.17 5.78 -18.53
C ASP A 141 3.23 5.10 -17.17
N LEU A 142 2.69 3.88 -17.04
CA LEU A 142 2.75 3.11 -15.80
C LEU A 142 4.19 2.76 -15.42
N LEU A 143 5.03 2.44 -16.39
CA LEU A 143 6.44 2.08 -16.17
C LEU A 143 7.22 3.25 -15.57
N GLU A 144 6.90 4.48 -15.99
CA GLU A 144 7.60 5.68 -15.55
C GLU A 144 7.02 6.29 -14.27
N ARG A 145 5.72 6.12 -14.03
CA ARG A 145 5.00 6.81 -12.93
C ARG A 145 4.88 5.98 -11.66
N ARG A 146 4.82 4.65 -11.75
CA ARG A 146 4.64 3.77 -10.58
C ARG A 146 5.94 3.63 -9.77
N PRO A 147 5.94 4.04 -8.50
CA PRO A 147 7.14 3.96 -7.66
C PRO A 147 7.59 2.52 -7.37
N ASP A 148 6.67 1.55 -7.31
CA ASP A 148 6.98 0.14 -7.11
C ASP A 148 7.74 -0.48 -8.29
N ILE A 149 7.40 -0.10 -9.52
CA ILE A 149 8.15 -0.51 -10.72
C ILE A 149 9.54 0.14 -10.71
N ARG A 150 9.64 1.43 -10.40
CA ARG A 150 10.93 2.13 -10.29
C ARG A 150 11.79 1.57 -9.17
N GLN A 151 11.20 1.17 -8.06
CA GLN A 151 11.89 0.46 -6.99
C GLN A 151 12.48 -0.86 -7.48
N ALA A 152 11.70 -1.67 -8.19
CA ALA A 152 12.15 -2.94 -8.74
C ALA A 152 13.25 -2.76 -9.81
N GLU A 153 13.16 -1.71 -10.62
CA GLU A 153 14.20 -1.32 -11.58
C GLU A 153 15.52 -0.98 -10.87
N GLN A 154 15.49 -0.13 -9.84
CA GLN A 154 16.68 0.21 -9.07
C GLN A 154 17.30 -1.01 -8.38
N LYS A 155 16.48 -1.95 -7.91
CA LYS A 155 16.93 -3.22 -7.35
C LYS A 155 17.65 -4.07 -8.38
N LEU A 156 17.13 -4.13 -9.61
CA LEU A 156 17.78 -4.81 -10.74
C LEU A 156 19.13 -4.18 -11.11
N ILE A 157 19.19 -2.84 -11.17
CA ILE A 157 20.42 -2.09 -11.41
C ILE A 157 21.46 -2.39 -10.33
N ALA A 158 21.05 -2.39 -9.05
CA ALA A 158 21.94 -2.74 -7.94
C ALA A 158 22.48 -4.17 -8.04
N ALA A 159 21.63 -5.14 -8.40
CA ALA A 159 22.04 -6.53 -8.60
C ALA A 159 23.04 -6.67 -9.75
N ASN A 160 22.82 -5.99 -10.87
CA ASN A 160 23.78 -5.95 -11.98
C ASN A 160 25.13 -5.34 -11.57
N ALA A 161 25.10 -4.24 -10.84
CA ALA A 161 26.32 -3.61 -10.32
C ALA A 161 27.11 -4.56 -9.37
N LYS A 162 26.41 -5.35 -8.55
CA LYS A 162 27.02 -6.37 -7.69
C LYS A 162 27.65 -7.52 -8.49
N VAL A 163 27.13 -7.86 -9.66
CA VAL A 163 27.82 -8.78 -10.61
C VAL A 163 29.12 -8.16 -11.06
N GLY A 164 29.15 -6.86 -11.40
CA GLY A 164 30.34 -6.14 -11.76
C GLY A 164 31.41 -6.16 -10.65
N VAL A 165 31.00 -5.94 -9.39
CA VAL A 165 31.91 -6.06 -8.22
C VAL A 165 32.49 -7.48 -8.11
N ALA A 166 31.65 -8.51 -8.23
CA ALA A 166 32.11 -9.90 -8.14
C ALA A 166 33.05 -10.27 -9.31
N TYR A 167 32.81 -9.76 -10.48
CA TYR A 167 33.67 -9.94 -11.66
C TYR A 167 35.06 -9.29 -11.44
N THR A 168 35.08 -8.04 -10.97
CA THR A 168 36.32 -7.31 -10.73
C THR A 168 37.15 -7.89 -9.56
N ASN A 169 36.53 -8.61 -8.62
CA ASN A 169 37.26 -9.35 -7.58
C ASN A 169 38.08 -10.55 -8.10
N MET A 170 37.94 -10.92 -9.37
CA MET A 170 38.78 -11.92 -9.98
C MET A 170 40.16 -11.39 -10.42
N PHE A 171 40.31 -10.06 -10.50
CA PHE A 171 41.54 -9.41 -10.94
C PHE A 171 42.43 -9.01 -9.75
N PRO A 172 43.74 -8.82 -10.01
CA PRO A 172 44.69 -8.35 -9.00
C PRO A 172 44.29 -6.99 -8.45
N ARG A 173 44.43 -6.82 -7.13
CA ARG A 173 44.25 -5.51 -6.47
C ARG A 173 45.61 -4.79 -6.42
N ILE A 174 45.62 -3.55 -6.88
CA ILE A 174 46.77 -2.66 -6.79
C ILE A 174 46.41 -1.59 -5.74
N SER A 175 47.26 -1.50 -4.70
CA SER A 175 47.15 -0.44 -3.69
C SER A 175 48.43 0.40 -3.72
N LEU A 176 48.23 1.71 -3.55
CA LEU A 176 49.31 2.66 -3.36
C LEU A 176 49.02 3.41 -2.05
N THR A 177 49.91 3.31 -1.11
CA THR A 177 49.81 3.95 0.19
C THR A 177 50.94 4.99 0.31
N GLY A 178 50.57 6.21 0.65
CA GLY A 178 51.51 7.29 0.94
C GLY A 178 51.33 7.77 2.37
N GLY A 179 52.42 7.96 3.04
CA GLY A 179 52.47 8.53 4.38
C GLY A 179 53.56 9.61 4.47
N ALA A 180 53.31 10.65 5.20
CA ALA A 180 54.31 11.65 5.54
C ALA A 180 54.25 11.92 7.04
N GLY A 181 55.39 12.09 7.66
CA GLY A 181 55.49 12.36 9.08
C GLY A 181 56.84 12.97 9.46
N ALA A 182 57.05 13.18 10.72
CA ALA A 182 58.34 13.56 11.28
C ALA A 182 58.62 12.68 12.50
N GLU A 183 59.82 12.18 12.65
CA GLU A 183 60.23 11.30 13.71
C GLU A 183 61.53 11.79 14.31
N SER A 184 61.61 11.94 15.66
CA SER A 184 62.82 12.29 16.36
C SER A 184 62.81 11.72 17.78
N VAL A 185 63.99 11.37 18.29
CA VAL A 185 64.20 10.94 19.66
C VAL A 185 64.09 12.12 20.62
N VAL A 186 64.31 13.38 20.16
CA VAL A 186 64.22 14.62 20.92
C VAL A 186 63.12 15.50 20.37
N LEU A 187 62.22 15.95 21.23
CA LEU A 187 61.04 16.78 20.84
C LEU A 187 61.42 18.05 20.10
N SER A 188 62.53 18.71 20.43
CA SER A 188 63.01 19.92 19.73
C SER A 188 63.42 19.70 18.28
N ASP A 189 63.68 18.45 17.90
CA ASP A 189 64.14 18.09 16.54
C ASP A 189 63.07 17.39 15.71
N LEU A 190 61.86 17.23 16.26
CA LEU A 190 60.76 16.53 15.61
C LEU A 190 60.45 17.09 14.21
N LEU A 191 60.40 18.41 14.06
CA LEU A 191 60.14 19.11 12.80
C LEU A 191 61.34 19.17 11.82
N LYS A 192 62.56 18.78 12.33
CA LYS A 192 63.80 18.78 11.54
C LYS A 192 64.04 17.46 10.82
N SER A 193 63.29 16.45 11.16
CA SER A 193 63.43 15.08 10.58
C SER A 193 62.15 14.60 9.87
N PRO A 194 61.72 15.30 8.81
CA PRO A 194 60.57 14.85 8.05
C PRO A 194 60.92 13.59 7.27
N TYR A 195 59.94 12.63 7.17
CA TYR A 195 60.06 11.46 6.30
C TYR A 195 58.78 11.32 5.45
N GLY A 196 58.94 10.68 4.29
CA GLY A 196 57.85 10.27 3.43
C GLY A 196 57.98 8.80 3.08
N ILE A 197 56.89 8.07 3.13
CA ILE A 197 56.83 6.67 2.73
C ILE A 197 55.87 6.54 1.57
N MET A 198 56.26 5.77 0.53
CA MET A 198 55.38 5.40 -0.56
C MET A 198 55.52 3.88 -0.78
N GLU A 199 54.43 3.15 -0.58
CA GLU A 199 54.33 1.72 -0.76
C GLU A 199 53.37 1.36 -1.85
N GLY A 200 53.81 0.49 -2.78
CA GLY A 200 52.96 -0.14 -3.81
C GLY A 200 52.80 -1.62 -3.50
N ALA A 201 51.56 -2.10 -3.42
CA ALA A 201 51.27 -3.53 -3.22
C ALA A 201 50.38 -4.07 -4.36
N LEU A 202 50.72 -5.26 -4.86
CA LEU A 202 50.01 -6.04 -5.85
C LEU A 202 49.52 -7.34 -5.19
N LEU A 203 48.20 -7.47 -4.98
CA LEU A 203 47.58 -8.65 -4.36
C LEU A 203 46.78 -9.40 -5.43
N THR A 204 47.22 -10.62 -5.77
CA THR A 204 46.56 -11.48 -6.74
C THR A 204 45.94 -12.70 -6.04
N PRO A 205 44.63 -12.98 -6.25
CA PRO A 205 43.94 -14.11 -5.57
C PRO A 205 44.25 -15.45 -6.29
N ILE A 206 45.47 -15.97 -6.19
CA ILE A 206 45.91 -17.20 -6.86
C ILE A 206 45.14 -18.41 -6.32
N PHE A 207 45.09 -18.58 -4.99
CA PHE A 207 44.45 -19.72 -4.33
C PHE A 207 42.91 -19.50 -4.10
N GLY A 208 42.42 -18.28 -4.30
CA GLY A 208 40.99 -17.89 -4.13
C GLY A 208 40.16 -17.95 -5.40
N TRP A 209 40.75 -18.38 -6.53
CA TRP A 209 40.09 -18.36 -7.84
C TRP A 209 38.75 -19.11 -7.87
N GLY A 210 38.70 -20.35 -7.31
CA GLY A 210 37.47 -21.14 -7.22
C GLY A 210 36.38 -20.45 -6.41
N LYS A 211 36.73 -19.84 -5.26
CA LYS A 211 35.83 -19.05 -4.41
C LYS A 211 35.26 -17.84 -5.17
N ASN A 212 36.11 -17.06 -5.83
CA ASN A 212 35.70 -15.87 -6.56
C ASN A 212 34.79 -16.24 -7.76
N ARG A 213 35.09 -17.33 -8.47
CA ARG A 213 34.25 -17.85 -9.57
C ARG A 213 32.89 -18.30 -9.07
N ALA A 214 32.83 -19.00 -7.93
CA ALA A 214 31.56 -19.40 -7.29
C ALA A 214 30.75 -18.16 -6.85
N ALA A 215 31.40 -17.15 -6.26
CA ALA A 215 30.79 -15.89 -5.88
C ALA A 215 30.21 -15.13 -7.10
N LEU A 216 30.94 -15.08 -8.21
CA LEU A 216 30.46 -14.48 -9.45
C LEU A 216 29.22 -15.25 -9.98
N LYS A 217 29.26 -16.60 -9.99
CA LYS A 217 28.12 -17.42 -10.40
C LYS A 217 26.90 -17.15 -9.53
N ALA A 218 27.07 -17.05 -8.21
CA ALA A 218 26.00 -16.73 -7.27
C ALA A 218 25.41 -15.34 -7.54
N LYS A 219 26.23 -14.32 -7.84
CA LYS A 219 25.75 -12.96 -8.16
C LYS A 219 25.03 -12.90 -9.50
N LYS A 220 25.46 -13.68 -10.51
CA LYS A 220 24.73 -13.79 -11.77
C LYS A 220 23.36 -14.43 -11.58
N ALA A 221 23.27 -15.53 -10.85
CA ALA A 221 21.98 -16.17 -10.52
C ALA A 221 21.05 -15.22 -9.74
N ALA A 222 21.61 -14.42 -8.80
CA ALA A 222 20.85 -13.40 -8.08
C ALA A 222 20.34 -12.29 -9.01
N TYR A 223 21.13 -11.87 -9.99
CA TYR A 223 20.70 -10.92 -11.02
C TYR A 223 19.56 -11.49 -11.89
N GLU A 224 19.65 -12.73 -12.34
CA GLU A 224 18.58 -13.41 -13.08
C GLU A 224 17.28 -13.49 -12.27
N ALA A 225 17.37 -13.79 -10.97
CA ALA A 225 16.21 -13.75 -10.07
C ALA A 225 15.59 -12.36 -9.98
N GLU A 226 16.39 -11.28 -9.94
CA GLU A 226 15.87 -9.92 -9.95
C GLU A 226 15.25 -9.51 -11.29
N VAL A 227 15.73 -10.06 -12.44
CA VAL A 227 15.06 -9.87 -13.75
C VAL A 227 13.62 -10.40 -13.68
N HIS A 228 13.42 -11.64 -13.22
CA HIS A 228 12.10 -12.21 -13.11
C HIS A 228 11.24 -11.52 -12.04
N SER A 229 11.85 -11.00 -10.98
CA SER A 229 11.15 -10.19 -9.98
C SER A 229 10.64 -8.88 -10.57
N TYR A 230 11.44 -8.21 -11.39
CA TYR A 230 11.05 -7.00 -12.12
C TYR A 230 9.90 -7.28 -13.10
N GLU A 231 10.02 -8.32 -13.93
CA GLU A 231 8.97 -8.76 -14.86
C GLU A 231 7.65 -9.02 -14.13
N LYS A 232 7.70 -9.74 -13.00
CA LYS A 232 6.55 -10.01 -12.16
C LYS A 232 5.91 -8.72 -11.63
N THR A 233 6.72 -7.75 -11.19
CA THR A 233 6.22 -6.46 -10.70
C THR A 233 5.49 -5.70 -11.80
N VAL A 234 6.05 -5.66 -13.01
CA VAL A 234 5.43 -5.04 -14.18
C VAL A 234 4.09 -5.70 -14.53
N LEU A 235 4.05 -7.03 -14.61
CA LEU A 235 2.82 -7.78 -14.90
C LEU A 235 1.76 -7.56 -13.82
N THR A 236 2.18 -7.50 -12.55
CA THR A 236 1.28 -7.21 -11.43
C THR A 236 0.68 -5.82 -11.56
N ALA A 237 1.48 -4.82 -11.90
CA ALA A 237 1.03 -3.45 -12.11
C ALA A 237 -0.01 -3.34 -13.23
N PHE A 238 0.20 -4.01 -14.36
CA PHE A 238 -0.77 -4.06 -15.46
C PHE A 238 -2.08 -4.74 -15.03
N LYS A 239 -1.98 -5.89 -14.35
CA LYS A 239 -3.15 -6.60 -13.82
C LYS A 239 -3.96 -5.72 -12.87
N GLU A 240 -3.31 -5.06 -11.91
CA GLU A 240 -3.98 -4.18 -10.94
C GLU A 240 -4.68 -3.02 -11.63
N THR A 241 -4.01 -2.37 -12.58
CA THR A 241 -4.60 -1.25 -13.32
C THR A 241 -5.80 -1.71 -14.14
N HIS A 242 -5.69 -2.84 -14.86
CA HIS A 242 -6.80 -3.38 -15.62
C HIS A 242 -7.99 -3.73 -14.71
N ASN A 243 -7.74 -4.41 -13.60
CA ASN A 243 -8.77 -4.75 -12.63
C ASN A 243 -9.44 -3.49 -12.04
N ALA A 244 -8.67 -2.44 -11.74
CA ALA A 244 -9.22 -1.18 -11.23
C ALA A 244 -10.17 -0.52 -12.25
N ILE A 245 -9.80 -0.51 -13.53
CA ILE A 245 -10.64 0.03 -14.62
C ILE A 245 -11.93 -0.79 -14.76
N VAL A 246 -11.82 -2.12 -14.80
CA VAL A 246 -13.00 -3.01 -14.91
C VAL A 246 -13.93 -2.81 -13.71
N ASN A 247 -13.37 -2.80 -12.49
CA ASN A 247 -14.12 -2.59 -11.27
C ASN A 247 -14.85 -1.24 -11.28
N PHE A 248 -14.17 -0.16 -11.65
CA PHE A 248 -14.79 1.17 -11.72
C PHE A 248 -15.99 1.19 -12.66
N ASN A 249 -15.83 0.66 -13.89
CA ASN A 249 -16.91 0.63 -14.87
C ASN A 249 -18.09 -0.23 -14.40
N LYS A 250 -17.83 -1.40 -13.83
CA LYS A 250 -18.89 -2.31 -13.35
C LYS A 250 -19.60 -1.81 -12.10
N ILE A 251 -18.88 -1.18 -11.17
CA ILE A 251 -19.49 -0.56 -10.00
C ILE A 251 -20.41 0.60 -10.43
N LYS A 252 -20.02 1.38 -11.44
CA LYS A 252 -20.86 2.44 -11.99
C LYS A 252 -22.17 1.87 -12.58
N GLU A 253 -22.10 0.80 -13.40
CA GLU A 253 -23.28 0.12 -13.91
C GLU A 253 -24.21 -0.39 -12.77
N VAL A 254 -23.62 -1.00 -11.73
CA VAL A 254 -24.35 -1.46 -10.54
C VAL A 254 -25.02 -0.30 -9.81
N TYR A 255 -24.33 0.83 -9.66
CA TYR A 255 -24.88 2.03 -9.05
C TYR A 255 -26.12 2.54 -9.80
N ASP A 256 -26.04 2.66 -11.12
CA ASP A 256 -27.16 3.13 -11.95
C ASP A 256 -28.37 2.19 -11.87
N LEU A 257 -28.14 0.87 -11.85
CA LEU A 257 -29.20 -0.13 -11.69
C LEU A 257 -29.84 -0.08 -10.29
N ARG A 258 -29.04 0.09 -9.23
CA ARG A 258 -29.54 0.25 -7.86
C ARG A 258 -30.34 1.54 -7.68
N ALA A 259 -29.90 2.63 -8.29
CA ALA A 259 -30.64 3.89 -8.27
C ALA A 259 -32.01 3.78 -8.98
N LYS A 260 -32.11 2.96 -10.04
CA LYS A 260 -33.40 2.63 -10.69
C LYS A 260 -34.28 1.78 -9.77
N LEU A 261 -33.69 0.76 -9.13
CA LEU A 261 -34.39 -0.12 -8.18
C LEU A 261 -34.97 0.68 -7.01
N GLU A 262 -34.19 1.58 -6.42
CA GLU A 262 -34.65 2.45 -5.33
C GLU A 262 -35.86 3.29 -5.75
N ARG A 263 -35.78 3.96 -6.91
CA ARG A 263 -36.88 4.76 -7.43
C ARG A 263 -38.15 3.93 -7.64
N SER A 264 -38.02 2.74 -8.23
CA SER A 264 -39.15 1.84 -8.46
C SER A 264 -39.74 1.32 -7.13
N SER A 265 -38.89 0.99 -6.17
CA SER A 265 -39.34 0.53 -4.84
C SER A 265 -40.06 1.64 -4.08
N LYS A 266 -39.58 2.89 -4.17
CA LYS A 266 -40.23 4.05 -3.56
C LYS A 266 -41.63 4.26 -4.17
N SER A 267 -41.75 4.29 -5.51
CA SER A 267 -43.05 4.40 -6.19
C SER A 267 -43.99 3.27 -5.80
N TYR A 268 -43.51 2.04 -5.64
CA TYR A 268 -44.34 0.91 -5.21
C TYR A 268 -44.90 1.14 -3.79
N VAL A 269 -44.03 1.60 -2.84
CA VAL A 269 -44.48 1.90 -1.47
C VAL A 269 -45.52 3.03 -1.48
N ASP A 270 -45.28 4.12 -2.22
CA ASP A 270 -46.20 5.24 -2.31
C ASP A 270 -47.60 4.77 -2.83
N LEU A 271 -47.65 3.90 -3.85
CA LEU A 271 -48.91 3.33 -4.36
C LEU A 271 -49.59 2.38 -3.35
N ALA A 272 -48.78 1.57 -2.62
CA ALA A 272 -49.32 0.65 -1.61
C ALA A 272 -49.92 1.37 -0.39
N GLN A 273 -49.50 2.61 -0.10
CA GLN A 273 -50.08 3.44 0.97
C GLN A 273 -51.39 4.12 0.57
N LEU A 274 -51.68 4.24 -0.72
CA LEU A 274 -52.90 4.83 -1.24
C LEU A 274 -54.06 3.83 -1.36
N GLN A 275 -53.81 2.54 -1.25
CA GLN A 275 -54.80 1.44 -1.21
C GLN A 275 -55.13 1.02 0.20
#